data_71b9616c59cb7f283eb3012f92e66814
#
_entry.id   71b9616c59cb7f283eb3012f92e66814
#
_cell.length_a   1.000
_cell.length_b   1.000
_cell.length_c   1.000
_cell.angle_alpha   90.00
_cell.angle_beta   90.00
_cell.angle_gamma   90.00
#
_symmetry.space_group_name_H-M   'P 1'
#
loop_
_entity.id
_entity.type
_entity.pdbx_description
1 polymer ?
#
loop_
_entity_poly.entity_id
_entity_poly.type
_entity_poly.pdbx_seq_one_letter_code
_entity_poly.pdbx_strand_id
1 'polypeptide(L)'
;MIKYPPYLQKGDTVGIVCPAGFMPVEKVSECIRVLNEDWGFRTRVGKTVGNQYHYFSGTDEERLQDFQQMLDDDEVKAILCARGGYGMTRIIDQIDFSQFKKHPKWIVGFSDITVLHAHLYARYYIASVHGPMAGAFNDAGYVTRYVQSLREVLEGRMARYQCEPHEFNRRGEAIGEVIGGNLSLLAHLVGTGSDMKTKGRILFIEDVGEYLYNTDRMLQQLKRSGKLAKLAGLVVGGFTDMKDTERPFGQTVYEIIRDAVAEYDYPVCFGFPVSHGKENYALKHGVGYKLKVARSKVLLEE
;
A
#
# COMPACT_ATOMS: atom_id res chain seq x y z
N MET A 1 21.22 0.24 -0.69
CA MET A 1 20.52 0.23 0.63
C MET A 1 19.30 1.12 0.52
N ILE A 2 18.16 0.71 1.05
CA ILE A 2 16.93 1.52 1.04
C ILE A 2 17.14 2.84 1.79
N LYS A 3 16.62 3.94 1.25
CA LYS A 3 16.67 5.26 1.89
C LYS A 3 15.38 5.49 2.67
N TYR A 4 15.52 5.81 3.95
CA TYR A 4 14.39 6.11 4.84
C TYR A 4 14.15 7.62 4.87
N PRO A 5 12.90 8.08 4.65
CA PRO A 5 12.54 9.44 5.03
C PRO A 5 12.69 9.66 6.54
N PRO A 6 12.95 10.88 7.02
CA PRO A 6 12.94 11.17 8.45
C PRO A 6 11.58 10.86 9.09
N TYR A 7 11.60 10.30 10.30
CA TYR A 7 10.37 10.07 11.05
C TYR A 7 9.80 11.38 11.58
N LEU A 8 8.48 11.44 11.67
CA LEU A 8 7.76 12.64 12.06
C LEU A 8 7.92 12.93 13.56
N GLN A 9 8.00 14.21 13.87
CA GLN A 9 7.97 14.75 15.20
C GLN A 9 6.71 15.59 15.42
N LYS A 10 6.30 15.78 16.68
CA LYS A 10 5.18 16.67 17.00
C LYS A 10 5.42 18.08 16.40
N GLY A 11 4.42 18.59 15.70
CA GLY A 11 4.50 19.89 15.00
C GLY A 11 4.95 19.79 13.55
N ASP A 12 5.37 18.60 13.06
CA ASP A 12 5.66 18.41 11.63
C ASP A 12 4.39 18.49 10.78
N THR A 13 4.55 18.86 9.53
CA THR A 13 3.43 19.05 8.60
C THR A 13 3.19 17.80 7.75
N VAL A 14 1.95 17.33 7.71
CA VAL A 14 1.45 16.27 6.82
C VAL A 14 0.66 16.93 5.69
N GLY A 15 1.10 16.77 4.45
CA GLY A 15 0.34 17.13 3.26
C GLY A 15 -0.76 16.11 3.00
N ILE A 16 -1.95 16.57 2.61
CA ILE A 16 -3.09 15.69 2.26
C ILE A 16 -3.53 16.01 0.84
N VAL A 17 -3.47 15.03 -0.07
CA VAL A 17 -3.79 15.21 -1.50
C VAL A 17 -4.61 14.03 -2.03
N CYS A 18 -5.29 14.25 -3.15
CA CYS A 18 -6.00 13.20 -3.90
C CYS A 18 -5.38 13.04 -5.30
N PRO A 19 -4.30 12.27 -5.47
CA PRO A 19 -3.64 12.17 -6.77
C PRO A 19 -4.38 11.29 -7.78
N ALA A 20 -5.50 10.67 -7.38
CA ALA A 20 -6.26 9.70 -8.17
C ALA A 20 -7.76 10.00 -8.16
N GLY A 21 -8.57 9.21 -7.44
CA GLY A 21 -10.02 9.32 -7.39
C GLY A 21 -10.52 10.48 -6.52
N PHE A 22 -11.71 10.97 -6.84
CA PHE A 22 -12.39 12.03 -6.08
C PHE A 22 -12.65 11.64 -4.61
N MET A 23 -12.39 12.57 -3.70
CA MET A 23 -12.68 12.45 -2.26
C MET A 23 -13.38 13.71 -1.76
N PRO A 24 -14.63 13.62 -1.24
CA PRO A 24 -15.33 14.78 -0.66
C PRO A 24 -14.57 15.30 0.58
N VAL A 25 -14.59 16.62 0.78
CA VAL A 25 -13.91 17.28 1.91
C VAL A 25 -14.39 16.74 3.25
N GLU A 26 -15.71 16.46 3.37
CA GLU A 26 -16.34 15.96 4.59
C GLU A 26 -15.75 14.60 5.02
N LYS A 27 -15.30 13.78 4.06
CA LYS A 27 -14.67 12.49 4.34
C LYS A 27 -13.20 12.60 4.79
N VAL A 28 -12.61 13.78 4.69
CA VAL A 28 -11.22 14.06 5.11
C VAL A 28 -11.17 14.81 6.43
N SER A 29 -12.26 15.45 6.84
CA SER A 29 -12.34 16.33 8.01
C SER A 29 -11.89 15.64 9.30
N GLU A 30 -12.34 14.41 9.55
CA GLU A 30 -11.96 13.67 10.76
C GLU A 30 -10.46 13.29 10.76
N CYS A 31 -9.91 12.94 9.60
CA CYS A 31 -8.48 12.69 9.45
C CYS A 31 -7.67 13.97 9.81
N ILE A 32 -8.07 15.13 9.29
CA ILE A 32 -7.44 16.43 9.59
C ILE A 32 -7.49 16.71 11.09
N ARG A 33 -8.66 16.54 11.73
CA ARG A 33 -8.83 16.75 13.17
C ARG A 33 -7.88 15.85 13.98
N VAL A 34 -7.88 14.55 13.69
CA VAL A 34 -7.04 13.58 14.41
C VAL A 34 -5.56 13.87 14.24
N LEU A 35 -5.11 14.19 13.02
CA LEU A 35 -3.71 14.54 12.77
C LEU A 35 -3.30 15.77 13.59
N ASN A 36 -4.15 16.82 13.64
CA ASN A 36 -3.84 18.06 14.33
C ASN A 36 -3.98 17.94 15.85
N GLU A 37 -5.12 17.45 16.33
CA GLU A 37 -5.49 17.52 17.74
C GLU A 37 -4.97 16.31 18.53
N ASP A 38 -5.11 15.10 17.98
CA ASP A 38 -4.80 13.87 18.70
C ASP A 38 -3.34 13.43 18.50
N TRP A 39 -2.80 13.61 17.28
CA TRP A 39 -1.42 13.21 16.96
C TRP A 39 -0.41 14.35 17.08
N GLY A 40 -0.90 15.60 17.06
CA GLY A 40 -0.09 16.80 17.26
C GLY A 40 0.76 17.19 16.04
N PHE A 41 0.39 16.74 14.85
CA PHE A 41 0.95 17.21 13.58
C PHE A 41 0.24 18.49 13.12
N ARG A 42 0.76 19.12 12.08
CA ARG A 42 0.06 20.15 11.31
C ARG A 42 -0.40 19.55 9.99
N THR A 43 -1.49 20.02 9.41
CA THR A 43 -1.95 19.55 8.12
C THR A 43 -1.89 20.66 7.07
N ARG A 44 -1.52 20.29 5.85
CA ARG A 44 -1.62 21.12 4.64
C ARG A 44 -2.47 20.39 3.64
N VAL A 45 -3.67 20.91 3.36
CA VAL A 45 -4.63 20.28 2.46
C VAL A 45 -4.42 20.79 1.03
N GLY A 46 -4.23 19.88 0.10
CA GLY A 46 -4.06 20.18 -1.31
C GLY A 46 -5.38 20.53 -2.00
N LYS A 47 -5.26 21.16 -3.17
CA LYS A 47 -6.40 21.63 -3.97
C LYS A 47 -7.23 20.49 -4.56
N THR A 48 -6.67 19.29 -4.66
CA THR A 48 -7.36 18.09 -5.18
C THR A 48 -8.33 17.48 -4.18
N VAL A 49 -8.24 17.82 -2.89
CA VAL A 49 -9.21 17.40 -1.88
C VAL A 49 -10.52 18.18 -2.09
N GLY A 50 -11.62 17.47 -2.38
CA GLY A 50 -12.93 18.05 -2.69
C GLY A 50 -13.07 18.55 -4.14
N ASN A 51 -12.00 18.60 -4.92
CA ASN A 51 -12.09 18.90 -6.35
C ASN A 51 -12.53 17.64 -7.13
N GLN A 52 -13.46 17.83 -8.07
CA GLN A 52 -14.04 16.74 -8.84
C GLN A 52 -14.02 17.01 -10.34
N TYR A 53 -13.44 16.08 -11.08
CA TYR A 53 -13.49 16.03 -12.53
C TYR A 53 -13.89 14.60 -12.95
N HIS A 54 -15.20 14.41 -13.14
CA HIS A 54 -15.80 13.09 -13.36
C HIS A 54 -15.43 12.08 -12.25
N TYR A 55 -14.65 11.05 -12.58
CA TYR A 55 -14.17 10.03 -11.64
C TYR A 55 -13.01 10.54 -10.76
N PHE A 56 -12.24 11.50 -11.27
CA PHE A 56 -10.98 11.94 -10.68
C PHE A 56 -11.17 13.13 -9.73
N SER A 57 -10.16 13.42 -8.96
CA SER A 57 -10.04 14.60 -8.08
C SER A 57 -9.50 15.84 -8.80
N GLY A 58 -9.68 15.92 -10.10
CA GLY A 58 -9.19 16.96 -11.01
C GLY A 58 -8.69 16.34 -12.32
N THR A 59 -8.32 17.20 -13.26
CA THR A 59 -7.63 16.79 -14.49
C THR A 59 -6.27 16.14 -14.15
N ASP A 60 -5.64 15.49 -15.11
CA ASP A 60 -4.31 14.91 -14.92
C ASP A 60 -3.30 16.00 -14.52
N GLU A 61 -3.40 17.18 -15.12
CA GLU A 61 -2.53 18.32 -14.82
C GLU A 61 -2.76 18.87 -13.40
N GLU A 62 -4.00 19.07 -12.98
CA GLU A 62 -4.33 19.55 -11.63
C GLU A 62 -3.83 18.58 -10.56
N ARG A 63 -4.01 17.28 -10.76
CA ARG A 63 -3.53 16.24 -9.83
C ARG A 63 -2.01 16.17 -9.78
N LEU A 64 -1.35 16.29 -10.94
CA LEU A 64 0.10 16.36 -11.04
C LEU A 64 0.65 17.58 -10.31
N GLN A 65 0.12 18.76 -10.59
CA GLN A 65 0.59 20.03 -9.99
C GLN A 65 0.41 20.03 -8.47
N ASP A 66 -0.75 19.60 -7.97
CA ASP A 66 -1.01 19.56 -6.53
C ASP A 66 -0.10 18.57 -5.80
N PHE A 67 0.09 17.38 -6.37
CA PHE A 67 1.01 16.38 -5.83
C PHE A 67 2.46 16.87 -5.86
N GLN A 68 2.89 17.46 -6.99
CA GLN A 68 4.24 18.02 -7.14
C GLN A 68 4.51 19.13 -6.13
N GLN A 69 3.55 20.03 -5.94
CA GLN A 69 3.67 21.11 -4.96
C GLN A 69 3.90 20.57 -3.55
N MET A 70 3.17 19.53 -3.14
CA MET A 70 3.37 18.88 -1.83
C MET A 70 4.71 18.13 -1.76
N LEU A 71 5.14 17.57 -2.89
CA LEU A 71 6.40 16.81 -2.96
C LEU A 71 7.61 17.76 -2.81
N ASP A 72 7.53 18.96 -3.36
CA ASP A 72 8.63 19.95 -3.36
C ASP A 72 8.62 20.86 -2.13
N ASP A 73 7.55 20.90 -1.35
CA ASP A 73 7.42 21.74 -0.18
C ASP A 73 8.26 21.22 1.01
N ASP A 74 9.30 21.95 1.37
CA ASP A 74 10.25 21.57 2.42
C ASP A 74 9.63 21.50 3.83
N GLU A 75 8.49 22.18 4.08
CA GLU A 75 7.78 22.09 5.36
C GLU A 75 7.00 20.77 5.50
N VAL A 76 6.57 20.17 4.40
CA VAL A 76 5.85 18.90 4.39
C VAL A 76 6.81 17.75 4.65
N LYS A 77 6.55 16.95 5.70
CA LYS A 77 7.39 15.81 6.11
C LYS A 77 6.80 14.46 5.73
N ALA A 78 5.48 14.39 5.54
CA ALA A 78 4.78 13.26 4.97
C ALA A 78 3.66 13.72 4.03
N ILE A 79 3.31 12.89 3.05
CA ILE A 79 2.16 13.10 2.16
C ILE A 79 1.21 11.93 2.36
N LEU A 80 0.01 12.22 2.87
CA LEU A 80 -1.09 11.28 2.97
C LEU A 80 -1.97 11.41 1.72
N CYS A 81 -2.00 10.37 0.89
CA CYS A 81 -2.96 10.29 -0.19
C CYS A 81 -4.35 10.01 0.41
N ALA A 82 -5.29 10.93 0.27
CA ALA A 82 -6.58 10.82 0.94
C ALA A 82 -7.44 9.69 0.37
N ARG A 83 -7.25 9.34 -0.91
CA ARG A 83 -7.96 8.27 -1.61
C ARG A 83 -7.10 7.66 -2.72
N GLY A 84 -7.30 6.34 -2.95
CA GLY A 84 -6.87 5.64 -4.16
C GLY A 84 -7.90 5.77 -5.30
N GLY A 85 -8.42 4.66 -5.79
CA GLY A 85 -9.30 4.61 -6.94
C GLY A 85 -8.51 4.29 -8.21
N TYR A 86 -8.43 5.21 -9.15
CA TYR A 86 -7.63 5.11 -10.37
C TYR A 86 -7.14 6.49 -10.78
N GLY A 87 -5.92 6.58 -11.29
CA GLY A 87 -5.37 7.83 -11.85
C GLY A 87 -3.88 7.99 -11.68
N MET A 88 -3.24 7.30 -10.75
CA MET A 88 -1.80 7.44 -10.48
C MET A 88 -0.93 7.05 -11.68
N THR A 89 -1.30 5.99 -12.41
CA THR A 89 -0.61 5.54 -13.63
C THR A 89 -0.61 6.59 -14.75
N ARG A 90 -1.56 7.54 -14.74
CA ARG A 90 -1.66 8.58 -15.76
C ARG A 90 -0.65 9.72 -15.56
N ILE A 91 -0.18 9.92 -14.33
CA ILE A 91 0.67 11.06 -13.97
C ILE A 91 2.06 10.64 -13.46
N ILE A 92 2.27 9.38 -13.06
CA ILE A 92 3.48 8.93 -12.37
C ILE A 92 4.78 9.26 -13.14
N ASP A 93 4.79 9.11 -14.44
CA ASP A 93 5.98 9.33 -15.27
C ASP A 93 6.26 10.83 -15.54
N GLN A 94 5.33 11.73 -15.15
CA GLN A 94 5.45 13.18 -15.29
C GLN A 94 5.91 13.84 -13.98
N ILE A 95 5.91 13.13 -12.86
CA ILE A 95 6.34 13.67 -11.56
C ILE A 95 7.85 13.83 -11.54
N ASP A 96 8.31 15.05 -11.19
CA ASP A 96 9.73 15.30 -10.93
C ASP A 96 10.11 14.93 -9.49
N PHE A 97 10.85 13.85 -9.33
CA PHE A 97 11.37 13.39 -8.05
C PHE A 97 12.75 13.99 -7.69
N SER A 98 13.25 14.97 -8.41
CA SER A 98 14.62 15.49 -8.25
C SER A 98 14.88 16.06 -6.84
N GLN A 99 13.95 16.85 -6.31
CA GLN A 99 14.03 17.39 -4.94
C GLN A 99 13.70 16.30 -3.91
N PHE A 100 12.66 15.51 -4.15
CA PHE A 100 12.29 14.40 -3.27
C PHE A 100 13.43 13.42 -3.01
N LYS A 101 14.25 13.10 -4.01
CA LYS A 101 15.43 12.23 -3.83
C LYS A 101 16.46 12.81 -2.85
N LYS A 102 16.57 14.14 -2.79
CA LYS A 102 17.49 14.82 -1.86
C LYS A 102 16.88 14.86 -0.46
N HIS A 103 15.61 15.21 -0.36
CA HIS A 103 14.83 15.41 0.87
C HIS A 103 13.58 14.51 0.88
N PRO A 104 13.74 13.19 1.05
CA PRO A 104 12.60 12.28 0.99
C PRO A 104 11.66 12.49 2.17
N LYS A 105 10.38 12.32 1.91
CA LYS A 105 9.29 12.35 2.88
C LYS A 105 8.47 11.07 2.79
N TRP A 106 7.77 10.72 3.86
CA TRP A 106 6.91 9.55 3.86
C TRP A 106 5.72 9.76 2.92
N ILE A 107 5.53 8.86 1.98
CA ILE A 107 4.34 8.79 1.14
C ILE A 107 3.45 7.69 1.69
N VAL A 108 2.22 8.05 2.02
CA VAL A 108 1.24 7.15 2.66
C VAL A 108 0.03 6.93 1.77
N GLY A 109 -0.38 5.69 1.64
CA GLY A 109 -1.60 5.29 0.92
C GLY A 109 -1.60 3.82 0.56
N PHE A 110 -2.65 3.37 -0.11
CA PHE A 110 -2.78 2.00 -0.63
C PHE A 110 -3.68 1.99 -1.87
N SER A 111 -4.06 0.82 -2.38
CA SER A 111 -4.87 0.73 -3.61
C SER A 111 -4.09 1.28 -4.81
N ASP A 112 -4.64 2.26 -5.54
CA ASP A 112 -3.97 2.91 -6.69
C ASP A 112 -2.61 3.52 -6.34
N ILE A 113 -2.37 3.87 -5.06
CA ILE A 113 -1.09 4.38 -4.58
C ILE A 113 0.02 3.30 -4.60
N THR A 114 -0.32 2.05 -4.80
CA THR A 114 0.65 0.97 -5.10
C THR A 114 1.57 1.33 -6.26
N VAL A 115 1.06 2.05 -7.27
CA VAL A 115 1.87 2.53 -8.40
C VAL A 115 3.02 3.42 -7.92
N LEU A 116 2.71 4.35 -7.00
CA LEU A 116 3.70 5.27 -6.45
C LEU A 116 4.70 4.55 -5.54
N HIS A 117 4.25 3.64 -4.66
CA HIS A 117 5.14 2.81 -3.85
C HIS A 117 6.10 1.99 -4.70
N ALA A 118 5.57 1.34 -5.74
CA ALA A 118 6.36 0.55 -6.67
C ALA A 118 7.38 1.41 -7.42
N HIS A 119 6.98 2.59 -7.89
CA HIS A 119 7.86 3.53 -8.58
C HIS A 119 9.00 4.03 -7.68
N LEU A 120 8.69 4.48 -6.46
CA LEU A 120 9.67 4.94 -5.48
C LEU A 120 10.69 3.85 -5.14
N TYR A 121 10.23 2.63 -4.96
CA TYR A 121 11.10 1.49 -4.67
C TYR A 121 11.95 1.09 -5.89
N ALA A 122 11.33 0.90 -7.06
CA ALA A 122 12.02 0.41 -8.25
C ALA A 122 13.05 1.40 -8.81
N ARG A 123 12.74 2.69 -8.79
CA ARG A 123 13.55 3.75 -9.42
C ARG A 123 14.53 4.42 -8.47
N TYR A 124 14.16 4.59 -7.21
CA TYR A 124 14.92 5.44 -6.29
C TYR A 124 15.36 4.73 -5.02
N TYR A 125 14.84 3.54 -4.74
CA TYR A 125 15.12 2.79 -3.52
C TYR A 125 14.81 3.62 -2.26
N ILE A 126 13.64 4.25 -2.25
CA ILE A 126 13.12 5.07 -1.15
C ILE A 126 11.92 4.36 -0.53
N ALA A 127 11.91 4.28 0.81
CA ALA A 127 10.82 3.69 1.57
C ALA A 127 9.56 4.57 1.53
N SER A 128 8.41 3.94 1.61
CA SER A 128 7.09 4.57 1.69
C SER A 128 6.18 3.76 2.63
N VAL A 129 4.92 4.13 2.79
CA VAL A 129 3.99 3.44 3.71
C VAL A 129 2.73 3.03 2.98
N HIS A 130 2.55 1.71 2.77
CA HIS A 130 1.22 1.17 2.48
C HIS A 130 0.40 1.20 3.76
N GLY A 131 -0.71 1.89 3.79
CA GLY A 131 -1.49 2.01 5.02
C GLY A 131 -2.78 2.80 4.88
N PRO A 132 -3.55 2.93 5.98
CA PRO A 132 -4.83 3.61 6.01
C PRO A 132 -4.77 5.01 5.40
N MET A 133 -5.77 5.35 4.59
CA MET A 133 -5.98 6.68 4.01
C MET A 133 -7.08 7.44 4.78
N ALA A 134 -7.37 8.68 4.38
CA ALA A 134 -8.24 9.58 5.14
C ALA A 134 -9.63 8.99 5.49
N GLY A 135 -10.23 8.21 4.60
CA GLY A 135 -11.51 7.56 4.86
C GLY A 135 -11.52 6.59 6.05
N ALA A 136 -10.38 6.01 6.39
CA ALA A 136 -10.26 5.07 7.50
C ALA A 136 -10.38 5.73 8.89
N PHE A 137 -10.27 7.04 8.96
CA PHE A 137 -10.40 7.80 10.22
C PHE A 137 -11.84 8.04 10.64
N ASN A 138 -12.79 7.97 9.68
CA ASN A 138 -14.22 8.18 9.94
C ASN A 138 -14.81 7.06 10.81
N ASP A 139 -16.02 7.30 11.34
CA ASP A 139 -16.78 6.34 12.14
C ASP A 139 -15.96 5.76 13.33
N ALA A 140 -15.22 6.63 14.01
CA ALA A 140 -14.26 6.27 15.07
C ALA A 140 -13.15 5.28 14.63
N GLY A 141 -12.89 5.15 13.34
CA GLY A 141 -11.83 4.29 12.81
C GLY A 141 -10.43 4.66 13.31
N TYR A 142 -10.22 5.92 13.66
CA TYR A 142 -8.94 6.44 14.18
C TYR A 142 -8.50 5.79 15.51
N VAL A 143 -9.39 5.21 16.30
CA VAL A 143 -9.03 4.48 17.54
C VAL A 143 -8.65 3.04 17.29
N THR A 144 -8.87 2.52 16.09
CA THR A 144 -8.51 1.14 15.76
C THR A 144 -6.99 0.95 15.73
N ARG A 145 -6.54 -0.27 16.09
CA ARG A 145 -5.13 -0.65 15.98
C ARG A 145 -4.54 -0.45 14.58
N TYR A 146 -5.38 -0.48 13.54
CA TYR A 146 -4.95 -0.33 12.15
C TYR A 146 -4.57 1.13 11.84
N VAL A 147 -5.42 2.09 12.20
CA VAL A 147 -5.09 3.51 12.03
C VAL A 147 -3.98 3.94 13.01
N GLN A 148 -4.00 3.44 14.25
CA GLN A 148 -2.90 3.71 15.20
C GLN A 148 -1.55 3.17 14.72
N SER A 149 -1.53 2.05 13.99
CA SER A 149 -0.28 1.54 13.39
C SER A 149 0.34 2.51 12.38
N LEU A 150 -0.48 3.32 11.68
CA LEU A 150 0.03 4.37 10.81
C LEU A 150 0.77 5.45 11.60
N ARG A 151 0.19 5.91 12.73
CA ARG A 151 0.86 6.85 13.63
C ARG A 151 2.21 6.30 14.09
N GLU A 152 2.20 5.06 14.60
CA GLU A 152 3.41 4.41 15.12
C GLU A 152 4.51 4.31 14.07
N VAL A 153 4.17 3.93 12.85
CA VAL A 153 5.10 3.84 11.72
C VAL A 153 5.67 5.20 11.36
N LEU A 154 4.84 6.25 11.31
CA LEU A 154 5.29 7.61 10.99
C LEU A 154 6.17 8.21 12.09
N GLU A 155 5.92 7.88 13.36
CA GLU A 155 6.73 8.28 14.52
C GLU A 155 8.02 7.43 14.70
N GLY A 156 8.24 6.43 13.85
CA GLY A 156 9.47 5.62 13.83
C GLY A 156 9.44 4.42 14.75
N ARG A 157 8.29 4.00 15.25
CA ARG A 157 8.18 2.75 15.98
C ARG A 157 8.36 1.56 15.03
N MET A 158 9.04 0.54 15.53
CA MET A 158 9.20 -0.72 14.80
C MET A 158 7.85 -1.41 14.65
N ALA A 159 7.50 -1.77 13.42
CA ALA A 159 6.28 -2.48 13.13
C ALA A 159 6.35 -3.92 13.65
N ARG A 160 5.30 -4.35 14.36
CA ARG A 160 5.15 -5.73 14.82
C ARG A 160 3.69 -6.13 14.79
N TYR A 161 3.34 -6.99 13.85
CA TYR A 161 1.97 -7.40 13.60
C TYR A 161 1.81 -8.90 13.72
N GLN A 162 0.68 -9.32 14.31
CA GLN A 162 0.33 -10.71 14.49
C GLN A 162 -1.06 -10.96 13.93
N CYS A 163 -1.27 -12.11 13.28
CA CYS A 163 -2.57 -12.61 12.93
C CYS A 163 -2.72 -14.11 13.24
N GLU A 164 -3.96 -14.57 13.22
CA GLU A 164 -4.31 -15.97 13.39
C GLU A 164 -3.78 -16.81 12.21
N PRO A 165 -3.51 -18.09 12.43
CA PRO A 165 -3.12 -19.00 11.36
C PRO A 165 -4.30 -19.29 10.44
N HIS A 166 -4.00 -19.48 9.15
CA HIS A 166 -4.94 -19.93 8.14
C HIS A 166 -4.59 -21.36 7.69
N GLU A 167 -5.57 -22.16 7.28
CA GLU A 167 -5.36 -23.56 6.86
C GLU A 167 -4.43 -23.69 5.66
N PHE A 168 -4.39 -22.70 4.75
CA PHE A 168 -3.51 -22.69 3.58
C PHE A 168 -2.11 -22.15 3.87
N ASN A 169 -1.80 -21.80 5.12
CA ASN A 169 -0.47 -21.30 5.47
C ASN A 169 0.61 -22.34 5.18
N ARG A 170 1.66 -21.91 4.49
CA ARG A 170 2.91 -22.67 4.39
C ARG A 170 3.87 -22.17 5.45
N ARG A 171 4.19 -23.03 6.43
CA ARG A 171 5.04 -22.69 7.58
C ARG A 171 6.47 -22.41 7.16
N GLY A 172 7.14 -21.55 7.91
CA GLY A 172 8.54 -21.22 7.73
C GLY A 172 8.87 -19.82 8.26
N GLU A 173 10.12 -19.44 8.11
CA GLU A 173 10.61 -18.10 8.44
C GLU A 173 11.28 -17.50 7.21
N ALA A 174 11.12 -16.19 7.03
CA ALA A 174 11.75 -15.42 5.96
C ALA A 174 12.23 -14.07 6.49
N ILE A 175 13.31 -13.57 5.92
CA ILE A 175 13.79 -12.20 6.15
C ILE A 175 13.94 -11.55 4.77
N GLY A 176 13.38 -10.35 4.60
CA GLY A 176 13.46 -9.63 3.34
C GLY A 176 12.79 -8.27 3.42
N GLU A 177 13.06 -7.42 2.44
CA GLU A 177 12.32 -6.18 2.28
C GLU A 177 10.87 -6.51 1.92
N VAL A 178 9.91 -5.90 2.64
CA VAL A 178 8.47 -6.03 2.35
C VAL A 178 8.11 -5.08 1.22
N ILE A 179 7.64 -5.64 0.12
CA ILE A 179 7.16 -4.92 -1.06
C ILE A 179 5.82 -5.50 -1.50
N GLY A 180 5.02 -4.74 -2.20
CA GLY A 180 3.74 -5.26 -2.70
C GLY A 180 2.64 -4.21 -2.73
N GLY A 181 1.40 -4.67 -2.56
CA GLY A 181 0.19 -3.84 -2.58
C GLY A 181 -0.95 -4.50 -3.33
N ASN A 182 -1.74 -3.69 -4.01
CA ASN A 182 -2.87 -4.15 -4.81
C ASN A 182 -2.41 -5.02 -5.97
N LEU A 183 -2.94 -6.26 -6.06
CA LEU A 183 -2.52 -7.26 -7.04
C LEU A 183 -2.75 -6.79 -8.49
N SER A 184 -3.87 -6.14 -8.75
CA SER A 184 -4.20 -5.62 -10.08
C SER A 184 -3.13 -4.62 -10.55
N LEU A 185 -2.72 -3.69 -9.67
CA LEU A 185 -1.68 -2.72 -9.98
C LEU A 185 -0.31 -3.40 -10.16
N LEU A 186 0.04 -4.35 -9.30
CA LEU A 186 1.31 -5.09 -9.43
C LEU A 186 1.41 -5.82 -10.77
N ALA A 187 0.32 -6.45 -11.22
CA ALA A 187 0.27 -7.12 -12.52
C ALA A 187 0.40 -6.14 -13.70
N HIS A 188 -0.26 -4.97 -13.62
CA HIS A 188 -0.21 -3.93 -14.65
C HIS A 188 1.16 -3.24 -14.75
N LEU A 189 1.93 -3.21 -13.66
CA LEU A 189 3.25 -2.57 -13.64
C LEU A 189 4.36 -3.45 -14.24
N VAL A 190 4.11 -4.74 -14.48
CA VAL A 190 5.12 -5.65 -15.07
C VAL A 190 5.61 -5.14 -16.42
N GLY A 191 6.92 -4.95 -16.54
CA GLY A 191 7.58 -4.46 -17.76
C GLY A 191 7.64 -2.92 -17.88
N THR A 192 7.09 -2.18 -16.91
CA THR A 192 7.18 -0.70 -16.87
C THR A 192 8.41 -0.22 -16.10
N GLY A 193 8.64 1.10 -16.07
CA GLY A 193 9.67 1.72 -15.23
C GLY A 193 9.44 1.56 -13.72
N SER A 194 8.23 1.20 -13.31
CA SER A 194 7.82 0.97 -11.92
C SER A 194 7.81 -0.51 -11.52
N ASP A 195 8.28 -1.40 -12.40
CA ASP A 195 8.29 -2.85 -12.17
C ASP A 195 9.32 -3.26 -11.11
N MET A 196 8.86 -3.68 -9.95
CA MET A 196 9.70 -4.07 -8.82
C MET A 196 10.39 -5.42 -9.02
N LYS A 197 11.65 -5.52 -8.61
CA LYS A 197 12.37 -6.79 -8.51
C LYS A 197 11.99 -7.51 -7.22
N THR A 198 11.36 -8.67 -7.34
CA THR A 198 10.79 -9.43 -6.21
C THR A 198 11.72 -10.50 -5.64
N LYS A 199 12.81 -10.84 -6.32
CA LYS A 199 13.78 -11.87 -5.86
C LYS A 199 14.30 -11.55 -4.46
N GLY A 200 14.14 -12.48 -3.52
CA GLY A 200 14.59 -12.35 -2.13
C GLY A 200 13.77 -11.35 -1.30
N ARG A 201 12.59 -10.97 -1.75
CA ARG A 201 11.68 -10.04 -1.05
C ARG A 201 10.52 -10.79 -0.42
N ILE A 202 9.92 -10.23 0.61
CA ILE A 202 8.63 -10.63 1.11
C ILE A 202 7.60 -9.82 0.31
N LEU A 203 6.87 -10.51 -0.57
CA LEU A 203 5.81 -9.90 -1.35
C LEU A 203 4.51 -9.94 -0.55
N PHE A 204 3.79 -8.81 -0.44
CA PHE A 204 2.41 -8.84 0.02
C PHE A 204 1.45 -8.47 -1.11
N ILE A 205 0.28 -9.10 -1.12
CA ILE A 205 -0.76 -8.88 -2.12
C ILE A 205 -2.12 -8.78 -1.45
N GLU A 206 -2.96 -7.88 -1.92
CA GLU A 206 -4.36 -7.71 -1.54
C GLU A 206 -5.15 -7.20 -2.75
N ASP A 207 -6.49 -7.34 -2.78
CA ASP A 207 -7.29 -6.74 -3.85
C ASP A 207 -8.76 -6.57 -3.44
N VAL A 208 -9.54 -5.87 -4.29
CA VAL A 208 -10.96 -5.61 -4.08
C VAL A 208 -11.75 -5.64 -5.38
N GLY A 209 -12.91 -6.28 -5.36
CA GLY A 209 -13.92 -6.17 -6.42
C GLY A 209 -13.58 -6.86 -7.75
N GLU A 210 -12.51 -7.63 -7.79
CA GLU A 210 -12.05 -8.33 -8.98
C GLU A 210 -12.85 -9.62 -9.24
N TYR A 211 -12.95 -10.03 -10.51
CA TYR A 211 -13.43 -11.36 -10.85
C TYR A 211 -12.38 -12.43 -10.56
N LEU A 212 -12.81 -13.62 -10.11
CA LEU A 212 -11.92 -14.74 -9.80
C LEU A 212 -11.03 -15.12 -10.98
N TYR A 213 -11.59 -15.20 -12.21
CA TYR A 213 -10.80 -15.49 -13.41
C TYR A 213 -9.76 -14.39 -13.71
N ASN A 214 -10.06 -13.14 -13.36
CA ASN A 214 -9.14 -12.02 -13.56
C ASN A 214 -8.00 -12.07 -12.53
N THR A 215 -8.33 -12.42 -11.28
CA THR A 215 -7.33 -12.67 -10.22
C THR A 215 -6.37 -13.79 -10.63
N ASP A 216 -6.88 -14.92 -11.15
CA ASP A 216 -6.04 -15.98 -11.69
C ASP A 216 -5.13 -15.47 -12.81
N ARG A 217 -5.67 -14.73 -13.76
CA ARG A 217 -4.90 -14.15 -14.87
C ARG A 217 -3.76 -13.25 -14.39
N MET A 218 -4.01 -12.41 -13.38
CA MET A 218 -2.99 -11.54 -12.77
C MET A 218 -1.89 -12.36 -12.08
N LEU A 219 -2.26 -13.41 -11.37
CA LEU A 219 -1.29 -14.33 -10.74
C LEU A 219 -0.46 -15.07 -11.80
N GLN A 220 -1.08 -15.53 -12.91
CA GLN A 220 -0.37 -16.14 -14.03
C GLN A 220 0.60 -15.12 -14.69
N GLN A 221 0.21 -13.85 -14.78
CA GLN A 221 1.12 -12.80 -15.25
C GLN A 221 2.34 -12.67 -14.35
N LEU A 222 2.15 -12.59 -13.02
CA LEU A 222 3.25 -12.53 -12.06
C LEU A 222 4.12 -13.79 -12.08
N LYS A 223 3.50 -14.97 -12.21
CA LYS A 223 4.21 -16.26 -12.31
C LYS A 223 5.08 -16.32 -13.57
N ARG A 224 4.49 -16.07 -14.74
CA ARG A 224 5.17 -16.12 -16.05
C ARG A 224 6.27 -15.07 -16.20
N SER A 225 6.15 -13.92 -15.55
CA SER A 225 7.19 -12.89 -15.49
C SER A 225 8.28 -13.16 -14.43
N GLY A 226 8.20 -14.31 -13.73
CA GLY A 226 9.19 -14.73 -12.73
C GLY A 226 9.08 -14.02 -11.39
N LYS A 227 8.02 -13.21 -11.17
CA LYS A 227 7.83 -12.44 -9.93
C LYS A 227 7.59 -13.31 -8.70
N LEU A 228 7.02 -14.50 -8.87
CA LEU A 228 6.71 -15.42 -7.77
C LEU A 228 7.83 -16.45 -7.52
N ALA A 229 8.76 -16.64 -8.46
CA ALA A 229 9.67 -17.79 -8.44
C ALA A 229 10.75 -17.76 -7.34
N LYS A 230 11.16 -16.60 -6.87
CA LYS A 230 12.30 -16.44 -5.94
C LYS A 230 12.01 -15.47 -4.80
N LEU A 231 10.80 -15.49 -4.29
CA LEU A 231 10.44 -14.73 -3.10
C LEU A 231 11.17 -15.26 -1.86
N ALA A 232 11.40 -14.40 -0.88
CA ALA A 232 11.73 -14.85 0.48
C ALA A 232 10.48 -15.35 1.20
N GLY A 233 9.33 -14.73 0.98
CA GLY A 233 8.02 -15.10 1.54
C GLY A 233 6.88 -14.39 0.83
N LEU A 234 5.66 -14.90 1.03
CA LEU A 234 4.44 -14.29 0.51
C LEU A 234 3.47 -14.02 1.65
N VAL A 235 2.93 -12.81 1.70
CA VAL A 235 1.86 -12.39 2.61
C VAL A 235 0.62 -12.11 1.78
N VAL A 236 -0.41 -12.93 1.94
CA VAL A 236 -1.71 -12.78 1.28
C VAL A 236 -2.64 -12.06 2.24
N GLY A 237 -2.99 -10.85 1.89
CA GLY A 237 -3.94 -10.01 2.62
C GLY A 237 -5.40 -10.36 2.34
N GLY A 238 -6.28 -9.39 2.60
CA GLY A 238 -7.70 -9.54 2.31
C GLY A 238 -7.99 -9.34 0.81
N PHE A 239 -8.81 -10.20 0.27
CA PHE A 239 -9.40 -10.10 -1.05
C PHE A 239 -10.91 -9.91 -0.84
N THR A 240 -11.37 -8.66 -0.94
CA THR A 240 -12.74 -8.28 -0.57
C THR A 240 -13.63 -8.07 -1.80
N ASP A 241 -14.94 -8.27 -1.65
CA ASP A 241 -15.94 -8.05 -2.69
C ASP A 241 -15.63 -8.75 -4.03
N MET A 242 -14.99 -9.91 -3.95
CA MET A 242 -14.62 -10.71 -5.12
C MET A 242 -15.86 -11.20 -5.85
N LYS A 243 -15.80 -11.18 -7.17
CA LYS A 243 -16.91 -11.52 -8.07
C LYS A 243 -16.65 -12.82 -8.80
N ASP A 244 -17.72 -13.54 -9.09
CA ASP A 244 -17.69 -14.67 -10.00
C ASP A 244 -18.59 -14.41 -11.20
N THR A 245 -18.50 -15.24 -12.23
CA THR A 245 -19.34 -15.20 -13.41
C THR A 245 -20.51 -16.18 -13.26
N GLU A 246 -21.52 -16.09 -14.16
CA GLU A 246 -22.65 -17.03 -14.17
C GLU A 246 -22.19 -18.50 -14.25
N ARG A 247 -21.10 -18.78 -14.98
CA ARG A 247 -20.39 -20.06 -14.88
C ARG A 247 -19.35 -19.94 -13.79
N PRO A 248 -19.50 -20.62 -12.65
CA PRO A 248 -18.57 -20.53 -11.54
C PRO A 248 -17.13 -20.88 -11.94
N PHE A 249 -16.18 -20.12 -11.43
CA PHE A 249 -14.75 -20.40 -11.60
C PHE A 249 -14.35 -21.72 -10.90
N GLY A 250 -15.06 -22.05 -9.81
CA GLY A 250 -14.93 -23.33 -9.12
C GLY A 250 -13.86 -23.36 -8.02
N GLN A 251 -13.24 -22.23 -7.74
CA GLN A 251 -12.26 -22.07 -6.65
C GLN A 251 -12.50 -20.75 -5.94
N THR A 252 -12.18 -20.70 -4.66
CA THR A 252 -12.07 -19.44 -3.90
C THR A 252 -10.80 -18.70 -4.28
N VAL A 253 -10.74 -17.40 -4.02
CA VAL A 253 -9.55 -16.58 -4.30
C VAL A 253 -8.29 -17.13 -3.60
N TYR A 254 -8.41 -17.63 -2.37
CA TYR A 254 -7.28 -18.18 -1.64
C TYR A 254 -6.82 -19.53 -2.20
N GLU A 255 -7.72 -20.34 -2.74
CA GLU A 255 -7.34 -21.57 -3.47
C GLU A 255 -6.59 -21.25 -4.76
N ILE A 256 -7.04 -20.24 -5.52
CA ILE A 256 -6.35 -19.76 -6.73
C ILE A 256 -4.93 -19.32 -6.39
N ILE A 257 -4.75 -18.51 -5.31
CA ILE A 257 -3.43 -18.04 -4.89
C ILE A 257 -2.56 -19.21 -4.41
N ARG A 258 -3.10 -20.12 -3.57
CA ARG A 258 -2.42 -21.32 -3.10
C ARG A 258 -1.86 -22.13 -4.26
N ASP A 259 -2.69 -22.39 -5.27
CA ASP A 259 -2.33 -23.21 -6.42
C ASP A 259 -1.30 -22.51 -7.33
N ALA A 260 -1.41 -21.18 -7.49
CA ALA A 260 -0.43 -20.39 -8.23
C ALA A 260 1.00 -20.47 -7.64
N VAL A 261 1.10 -20.67 -6.30
CA VAL A 261 2.39 -20.73 -5.60
C VAL A 261 2.74 -22.14 -5.07
N ALA A 262 2.01 -23.17 -5.48
CA ALA A 262 2.18 -24.54 -4.98
C ALA A 262 3.57 -25.12 -5.25
N GLU A 263 4.21 -24.76 -6.36
CA GLU A 263 5.53 -25.27 -6.77
C GLU A 263 6.73 -24.65 -6.03
N TYR A 264 6.49 -23.62 -5.22
CA TYR A 264 7.57 -22.91 -4.51
C TYR A 264 7.62 -23.30 -3.03
N ASP A 265 8.79 -23.13 -2.38
CA ASP A 265 9.04 -23.60 -1.00
C ASP A 265 9.04 -22.49 0.07
N TYR A 266 8.97 -21.21 -0.33
CA TYR A 266 8.98 -20.11 0.63
C TYR A 266 7.73 -20.09 1.53
N PRO A 267 7.80 -19.54 2.76
CA PRO A 267 6.65 -19.42 3.64
C PRO A 267 5.55 -18.54 3.04
N VAL A 268 4.30 -18.93 3.23
CA VAL A 268 3.11 -18.19 2.76
C VAL A 268 2.15 -18.01 3.93
N CYS A 269 1.73 -16.78 4.15
CA CYS A 269 0.68 -16.42 5.11
C CYS A 269 -0.57 -15.99 4.35
N PHE A 270 -1.74 -16.50 4.74
CA PHE A 270 -3.05 -16.09 4.24
C PHE A 270 -3.84 -15.35 5.32
N GLY A 271 -4.72 -14.45 4.91
CA GLY A 271 -5.60 -13.71 5.81
C GLY A 271 -4.87 -12.67 6.67
N PHE A 272 -3.70 -12.19 6.22
CA PHE A 272 -3.01 -11.13 6.95
C PHE A 272 -3.81 -9.82 6.89
N PRO A 273 -3.91 -9.05 8.01
CA PRO A 273 -4.73 -7.83 8.08
C PRO A 273 -4.13 -6.65 7.28
N VAL A 274 -4.11 -6.76 5.97
CA VAL A 274 -3.80 -5.74 4.98
C VAL A 274 -4.82 -5.89 3.85
N SER A 275 -5.74 -4.93 3.70
CA SER A 275 -6.88 -5.08 2.79
C SER A 275 -7.59 -3.77 2.49
N HIS A 276 -8.57 -3.81 1.58
CA HIS A 276 -9.54 -2.74 1.38
C HIS A 276 -10.66 -2.71 2.44
N GLY A 277 -10.72 -3.70 3.33
CA GLY A 277 -11.62 -3.71 4.49
C GLY A 277 -11.11 -2.81 5.62
N LYS A 278 -11.75 -2.94 6.79
CA LYS A 278 -11.37 -2.18 7.99
C LYS A 278 -9.99 -2.58 8.55
N GLU A 279 -9.56 -3.80 8.27
CA GLU A 279 -8.32 -4.37 8.74
C GLU A 279 -7.18 -4.09 7.75
N ASN A 280 -6.42 -3.03 7.99
CA ASN A 280 -5.34 -2.59 7.12
C ASN A 280 -4.19 -1.99 7.94
N TYR A 281 -3.25 -2.83 8.36
CA TYR A 281 -2.04 -2.37 9.03
C TYR A 281 -1.15 -1.54 8.11
N ALA A 282 -0.51 -0.54 8.68
CA ALA A 282 0.50 0.26 7.98
C ALA A 282 1.81 -0.55 7.84
N LEU A 283 2.22 -0.83 6.61
CA LEU A 283 3.47 -1.51 6.30
C LEU A 283 4.46 -0.51 5.69
N LYS A 284 5.67 -0.42 6.25
CA LYS A 284 6.77 0.31 5.60
C LYS A 284 7.21 -0.47 4.37
N HIS A 285 6.89 0.04 3.20
CA HIS A 285 7.21 -0.56 1.90
C HIS A 285 8.70 -0.37 1.58
N GLY A 286 9.37 -1.43 1.17
CA GLY A 286 10.81 -1.44 0.87
C GLY A 286 11.70 -1.68 2.09
N VAL A 287 11.15 -1.83 3.28
CA VAL A 287 11.88 -2.01 4.54
C VAL A 287 12.03 -3.49 4.88
N GLY A 288 13.10 -3.84 5.59
CA GLY A 288 13.37 -5.21 6.00
C GLY A 288 12.45 -5.68 7.12
N TYR A 289 11.83 -6.84 6.93
CA TYR A 289 10.99 -7.51 7.93
C TYR A 289 11.39 -8.99 8.07
N LYS A 290 11.05 -9.55 9.23
CA LYS A 290 11.01 -10.99 9.47
C LYS A 290 9.56 -11.46 9.45
N LEU A 291 9.26 -12.41 8.56
CA LEU A 291 8.00 -13.16 8.52
C LEU A 291 8.21 -14.51 9.21
N LYS A 292 7.37 -14.83 10.19
CA LYS A 292 7.32 -16.16 10.83
C LYS A 292 5.91 -16.71 10.73
N VAL A 293 5.75 -17.78 9.94
CA VAL A 293 4.50 -18.51 9.80
C VAL A 293 4.59 -19.79 10.63
N ALA A 294 3.99 -19.77 11.81
CA ALA A 294 3.98 -20.90 12.75
C ALA A 294 2.59 -21.58 12.79
N ARG A 295 2.51 -22.69 13.52
CA ARG A 295 1.25 -23.42 13.67
C ARG A 295 0.17 -22.64 14.43
N SER A 296 0.57 -21.86 15.44
CA SER A 296 -0.35 -21.17 16.34
C SER A 296 -0.53 -19.70 16.04
N LYS A 297 0.33 -19.10 15.23
CA LYS A 297 0.26 -17.68 14.88
C LYS A 297 1.15 -17.32 13.69
N VAL A 298 0.86 -16.22 13.06
CA VAL A 298 1.76 -15.55 12.10
C VAL A 298 2.28 -14.26 12.72
N LEU A 299 3.56 -13.98 12.55
CA LEU A 299 4.22 -12.77 13.00
C LEU A 299 4.95 -12.12 11.82
N LEU A 300 4.73 -10.83 11.62
CA LEU A 300 5.48 -9.98 10.69
C LEU A 300 6.07 -8.81 11.50
N GLU A 301 7.39 -8.75 11.61
CA GLU A 301 8.07 -7.75 12.45
C GLU A 301 9.27 -7.14 11.72
N GLU A 302 9.47 -5.84 11.88
CA GLU A 302 10.59 -5.05 11.35
C GLU A 302 11.89 -5.33 12.10
#